data_c96916db12d12a27babcb1e97f132b65
#
_entry.id   c96916db12d12a27babcb1e97f132b65
#
_cell.length_a   1.000
_cell.length_b   1.000
_cell.length_c   1.000
_cell.angle_alpha   90.00
_cell.angle_beta   90.00
_cell.angle_gamma   90.00
#
_symmetry.space_group_name_H-M   'P 1'
#
loop_
_entity.id
_entity.type
_entity.pdbx_description
1 polymer ?
#
loop_
_entity_poly.entity_id
_entity_poly.type
_entity_poly.pdbx_seq_one_letter_code
_entity_poly.pdbx_strand_id
1 'polypeptide(L)'
;MAGSVTETARQGRNALMQGKTVVITGGNTGIGKATAIALAKRGADVIFTSRNAEKGERAKAEIEAAAGRPVRLELLDLASFPSIRSFAARVLDSTPRIDVLVNNAGLILDRRETTAEGFEAMFGVNHLGHFLLTDLLLPRIRESAPARIVVVASDAHYRAKDGLDWDDLMSTRRFRGFDVYSKSKLANVMFARELARRLEGTGVTVNAVHPGVVATEFAGKDDAKGPIGWFFR
;
A
#
# COMPACT_ATOMS: atom_id res chain seq x y z
N MET A 1 -30.54 -31.00 -6.91
CA MET A 1 -29.27 -31.21 -6.20
C MET A 1 -28.07 -30.35 -6.70
N ALA A 2 -28.28 -29.38 -7.57
CA ALA A 2 -27.20 -28.50 -8.08
C ALA A 2 -26.87 -27.24 -7.20
N GLY A 3 -27.73 -26.94 -6.21
CA GLY A 3 -27.56 -25.75 -5.33
C GLY A 3 -26.52 -25.91 -4.23
N SER A 4 -26.20 -27.12 -3.80
CA SER A 4 -25.35 -27.38 -2.63
C SER A 4 -23.82 -27.20 -2.91
N VAL A 5 -23.38 -27.56 -4.11
CA VAL A 5 -21.94 -27.50 -4.49
C VAL A 5 -21.47 -26.05 -4.70
N THR A 6 -22.34 -25.19 -5.20
CA THR A 6 -22.05 -23.75 -5.40
C THR A 6 -22.04 -22.98 -4.09
N GLU A 7 -22.88 -23.34 -3.12
CA GLU A 7 -22.94 -22.71 -1.79
C GLU A 7 -21.71 -23.10 -0.95
N THR A 8 -21.33 -24.35 -0.92
CA THR A 8 -20.14 -24.84 -0.21
C THR A 8 -18.84 -24.29 -0.79
N ALA A 9 -18.75 -24.14 -2.12
CA ALA A 9 -17.60 -23.51 -2.78
C ALA A 9 -17.56 -21.98 -2.57
N ARG A 10 -18.70 -21.33 -2.34
CA ARG A 10 -18.78 -19.91 -1.95
C ARG A 10 -18.40 -19.71 -0.47
N GLN A 11 -18.87 -20.56 0.42
CA GLN A 11 -18.52 -20.54 1.85
C GLN A 11 -17.04 -20.85 2.07
N GLY A 12 -16.46 -21.82 1.36
CA GLY A 12 -15.01 -22.10 1.42
C GLY A 12 -14.15 -20.94 0.92
N ARG A 13 -14.59 -20.21 -0.11
CA ARG A 13 -13.90 -19.00 -0.58
C ARG A 13 -14.02 -17.81 0.39
N ASN A 14 -15.09 -17.71 1.15
CA ASN A 14 -15.27 -16.67 2.16
C ASN A 14 -14.44 -16.89 3.43
N ALA A 15 -13.98 -18.13 3.69
CA ALA A 15 -13.18 -18.46 4.87
C ALA A 15 -11.66 -18.39 4.64
N LEU A 16 -11.20 -18.09 3.40
CA LEU A 16 -9.76 -18.11 3.04
C LEU A 16 -8.87 -17.15 3.85
N MET A 17 -9.46 -16.10 4.44
CA MET A 17 -8.75 -15.09 5.22
C MET A 17 -9.13 -15.12 6.70
N GLN A 18 -9.88 -16.13 7.15
CA GLN A 18 -10.30 -16.24 8.54
C GLN A 18 -9.10 -16.31 9.49
N GLY A 19 -9.06 -15.40 10.47
CA GLY A 19 -7.98 -15.31 11.46
C GLY A 19 -6.66 -14.79 10.90
N LYS A 20 -6.66 -14.23 9.68
CA LYS A 20 -5.50 -13.58 9.09
C LYS A 20 -5.51 -12.09 9.37
N THR A 21 -4.41 -11.56 9.88
CA THR A 21 -4.22 -10.12 10.06
C THR A 21 -3.62 -9.50 8.82
N VAL A 22 -4.28 -8.45 8.31
CA VAL A 22 -3.87 -7.73 7.11
C VAL A 22 -3.66 -6.26 7.44
N VAL A 23 -2.49 -5.73 7.11
CA VAL A 23 -2.16 -4.30 7.20
C VAL A 23 -2.16 -3.68 5.81
N ILE A 24 -2.94 -2.61 5.59
CA ILE A 24 -3.08 -1.95 4.28
C ILE A 24 -2.78 -0.47 4.42
N THR A 25 -1.76 0.03 3.73
CA THR A 25 -1.49 1.47 3.69
C THR A 25 -2.43 2.18 2.69
N GLY A 26 -2.96 3.36 3.08
CA GLY A 26 -3.86 4.12 2.21
C GLY A 26 -5.18 3.41 1.93
N GLY A 27 -5.75 2.76 2.94
CA GLY A 27 -7.01 2.01 2.82
C GLY A 27 -8.27 2.86 2.92
N ASN A 28 -8.16 4.18 2.96
CA ASN A 28 -9.30 5.09 3.08
C ASN A 28 -9.97 5.44 1.74
N THR A 29 -9.37 5.12 0.61
CA THR A 29 -9.92 5.42 -0.72
C THR A 29 -9.45 4.41 -1.77
N GLY A 30 -10.08 4.42 -2.94
CA GLY A 30 -9.66 3.72 -4.15
C GLY A 30 -9.41 2.22 -3.94
N ILE A 31 -8.28 1.74 -4.47
CA ILE A 31 -7.88 0.33 -4.46
C ILE A 31 -7.71 -0.18 -3.02
N GLY A 32 -7.08 0.63 -2.15
CA GLY A 32 -6.87 0.26 -0.75
C GLY A 32 -8.18 -0.01 -0.01
N LYS A 33 -9.19 0.88 -0.18
CA LYS A 33 -10.53 0.69 0.41
C LYS A 33 -11.24 -0.54 -0.15
N ALA A 34 -11.23 -0.72 -1.47
CA ALA A 34 -11.82 -1.89 -2.12
C ALA A 34 -11.16 -3.20 -1.64
N THR A 35 -9.84 -3.19 -1.46
CA THR A 35 -9.07 -4.32 -0.92
C THR A 35 -9.45 -4.60 0.53
N ALA A 36 -9.55 -3.55 1.37
CA ALA A 36 -9.97 -3.69 2.76
C ALA A 36 -11.36 -4.34 2.88
N ILE A 37 -12.33 -3.86 2.11
CA ILE A 37 -13.67 -4.45 2.04
C ILE A 37 -13.61 -5.92 1.61
N ALA A 38 -12.89 -6.22 0.54
CA ALA A 38 -12.83 -7.56 -0.02
C ALA A 38 -12.18 -8.59 0.94
N LEU A 39 -11.13 -8.17 1.66
CA LEU A 39 -10.44 -9.05 2.61
C LEU A 39 -11.23 -9.19 3.93
N ALA A 40 -11.83 -8.11 4.43
CA ALA A 40 -12.73 -8.16 5.57
C ALA A 40 -13.92 -9.11 5.31
N LYS A 41 -14.58 -9.03 4.15
CA LYS A 41 -15.64 -9.97 3.73
C LYS A 41 -15.19 -11.43 3.76
N ARG A 42 -13.90 -11.70 3.54
CA ARG A 42 -13.33 -13.06 3.57
C ARG A 42 -12.83 -13.49 4.95
N GLY A 43 -13.10 -12.70 5.98
CA GLY A 43 -12.80 -13.07 7.36
C GLY A 43 -11.49 -12.50 7.91
N ALA A 44 -10.76 -11.67 7.17
CA ALA A 44 -9.52 -11.06 7.66
C ALA A 44 -9.77 -10.03 8.76
N ASP A 45 -8.86 -9.93 9.69
CA ASP A 45 -8.73 -8.82 10.63
C ASP A 45 -7.92 -7.72 9.93
N VAL A 46 -8.64 -6.69 9.43
CA VAL A 46 -8.06 -5.66 8.61
C VAL A 46 -7.68 -4.44 9.44
N ILE A 47 -6.40 -4.05 9.35
CA ILE A 47 -5.86 -2.78 9.81
C ILE A 47 -5.60 -1.95 8.56
N PHE A 48 -6.26 -0.83 8.40
CA PHE A 48 -6.00 0.07 7.29
C PHE A 48 -5.55 1.44 7.78
N THR A 49 -4.80 2.16 6.95
CA THR A 49 -4.29 3.47 7.34
C THR A 49 -4.87 4.60 6.52
N SER A 50 -4.97 5.76 7.18
CA SER A 50 -5.25 7.06 6.56
C SER A 50 -4.32 8.12 7.14
N ARG A 51 -3.91 9.10 6.32
CA ARG A 51 -3.19 10.28 6.82
C ARG A 51 -4.13 11.27 7.53
N ASN A 52 -5.38 11.33 7.11
CA ASN A 52 -6.39 12.23 7.66
C ASN A 52 -7.41 11.43 8.48
N ALA A 53 -7.59 11.81 9.75
CA ALA A 53 -8.46 11.13 10.69
C ALA A 53 -9.93 11.12 10.24
N GLU A 54 -10.47 12.27 9.81
CA GLU A 54 -11.87 12.41 9.39
C GLU A 54 -12.17 11.57 8.15
N LYS A 55 -11.29 11.61 7.13
CA LYS A 55 -11.40 10.74 5.94
C LYS A 55 -11.27 9.27 6.31
N GLY A 56 -10.41 8.96 7.30
CA GLY A 56 -10.23 7.61 7.82
C GLY A 56 -11.48 7.06 8.48
N GLU A 57 -12.09 7.83 9.38
CA GLU A 57 -13.32 7.41 10.08
C GLU A 57 -14.50 7.22 9.13
N ARG A 58 -14.67 8.10 8.14
CA ARG A 58 -15.69 7.90 7.10
C ARG A 58 -15.46 6.61 6.33
N ALA A 59 -14.21 6.36 5.90
CA ALA A 59 -13.87 5.13 5.20
C ALA A 59 -14.07 3.89 6.06
N LYS A 60 -13.77 3.96 7.37
CA LYS A 60 -14.01 2.88 8.33
C LYS A 60 -15.48 2.50 8.35
N ALA A 61 -16.39 3.48 8.54
CA ALA A 61 -17.81 3.23 8.54
C ALA A 61 -18.31 2.58 7.23
N GLU A 62 -17.81 3.05 6.07
CA GLU A 62 -18.15 2.48 4.76
C GLU A 62 -17.62 1.04 4.58
N ILE A 63 -16.39 0.77 5.04
CA ILE A 63 -15.80 -0.58 4.98
C ILE A 63 -16.58 -1.54 5.88
N GLU A 64 -16.88 -1.14 7.11
CA GLU A 64 -17.63 -1.95 8.07
C GLU A 64 -19.04 -2.25 7.59
N ALA A 65 -19.75 -1.24 7.06
CA ALA A 65 -21.08 -1.42 6.48
C ALA A 65 -21.05 -2.38 5.28
N ALA A 66 -20.05 -2.24 4.40
CA ALA A 66 -19.91 -3.10 3.22
C ALA A 66 -19.45 -4.52 3.56
N ALA A 67 -18.59 -4.68 4.55
CA ALA A 67 -18.00 -5.97 4.92
C ALA A 67 -18.84 -6.77 5.92
N GLY A 68 -19.72 -6.10 6.68
CA GLY A 68 -20.50 -6.71 7.75
C GLY A 68 -19.69 -7.08 8.98
N ARG A 69 -18.51 -6.48 9.18
CA ARG A 69 -17.62 -6.75 10.31
C ARG A 69 -16.69 -5.57 10.61
N PRO A 70 -16.19 -5.44 11.84
CA PRO A 70 -15.32 -4.33 12.23
C PRO A 70 -13.97 -4.39 11.50
N VAL A 71 -13.39 -3.21 11.30
CA VAL A 71 -12.01 -3.01 10.85
C VAL A 71 -11.31 -1.97 11.73
N ARG A 72 -9.97 -2.00 11.77
CA ARG A 72 -9.17 -1.06 12.54
C ARG A 72 -8.58 0.03 11.65
N LEU A 73 -8.87 1.29 12.00
CA LEU A 73 -8.20 2.45 11.42
C LEU A 73 -6.98 2.80 12.26
N GLU A 74 -5.86 3.07 11.60
CA GLU A 74 -4.66 3.65 12.20
C GLU A 74 -4.22 4.88 11.40
N LEU A 75 -3.72 5.91 12.09
CA LEU A 75 -3.14 7.07 11.43
C LEU A 75 -1.69 6.80 11.05
N LEU A 76 -1.38 7.09 9.77
CA LEU A 76 -0.04 6.95 9.20
C LEU A 76 0.18 8.01 8.14
N ASP A 77 1.24 8.81 8.31
CA ASP A 77 1.80 9.67 7.26
C ASP A 77 3.14 9.07 6.78
N LEU A 78 3.15 8.57 5.54
CA LEU A 78 4.35 8.02 4.91
C LEU A 78 5.37 9.10 4.50
N ALA A 79 5.00 10.38 4.56
CA ALA A 79 5.90 11.50 4.37
C ALA A 79 6.65 11.90 5.65
N SER A 80 6.54 11.11 6.74
CA SER A 80 7.15 11.40 8.04
C SER A 80 7.68 10.12 8.68
N PHE A 81 9.00 10.01 8.82
CA PHE A 81 9.62 8.86 9.48
C PHE A 81 9.21 8.71 10.95
N PRO A 82 9.06 9.78 11.75
CA PRO A 82 8.48 9.66 13.09
C PRO A 82 7.06 9.05 13.09
N SER A 83 6.21 9.45 12.14
CA SER A 83 4.86 8.87 11.99
C SER A 83 4.92 7.38 11.66
N ILE A 84 5.82 6.98 10.75
CA ILE A 84 6.00 5.57 10.36
C ILE A 84 6.47 4.74 11.55
N ARG A 85 7.47 5.22 12.31
CA ARG A 85 7.98 4.51 13.49
C ARG A 85 6.93 4.38 14.59
N SER A 86 6.17 5.44 14.85
CA SER A 86 5.09 5.44 15.83
C SER A 86 3.97 4.47 15.44
N PHE A 87 3.56 4.46 14.16
CA PHE A 87 2.59 3.50 13.64
C PHE A 87 3.10 2.06 13.77
N ALA A 88 4.33 1.79 13.36
CA ALA A 88 4.91 0.44 13.45
C ALA A 88 4.95 -0.05 14.89
N ALA A 89 5.35 0.80 15.85
CA ALA A 89 5.37 0.46 17.27
C ALA A 89 3.97 0.08 17.78
N ARG A 90 2.92 0.89 17.48
CA ARG A 90 1.54 0.58 17.90
C ARG A 90 1.03 -0.74 17.29
N VAL A 91 1.34 -1.00 16.02
CA VAL A 91 0.94 -2.26 15.38
C VAL A 91 1.67 -3.44 16.00
N LEU A 92 2.97 -3.36 16.25
CA LEU A 92 3.75 -4.44 16.86
C LEU A 92 3.31 -4.75 18.28
N ASP A 93 2.93 -3.73 19.06
CA ASP A 93 2.44 -3.88 20.43
C ASP A 93 1.07 -4.56 20.49
N SER A 94 0.16 -4.16 19.62
CA SER A 94 -1.25 -4.59 19.64
C SER A 94 -1.59 -5.76 18.73
N THR A 95 -0.63 -6.24 17.90
CA THR A 95 -0.91 -7.20 16.84
C THR A 95 0.09 -8.35 16.89
N PRO A 96 -0.32 -9.54 17.38
CA PRO A 96 0.59 -10.69 17.54
C PRO A 96 1.03 -11.32 16.22
N ARG A 97 0.31 -11.06 15.11
CA ARG A 97 0.59 -11.59 13.77
C ARG A 97 0.35 -10.55 12.71
N ILE A 98 1.16 -10.59 11.65
CA ILE A 98 0.93 -9.86 10.40
C ILE A 98 1.09 -10.87 9.25
N ASP A 99 -0.03 -11.40 8.79
CA ASP A 99 -0.04 -12.40 7.72
C ASP A 99 0.10 -11.75 6.33
N VAL A 100 -0.40 -10.51 6.17
CA VAL A 100 -0.29 -9.77 4.90
C VAL A 100 0.01 -8.30 5.18
N LEU A 101 1.06 -7.78 4.54
CA LEU A 101 1.33 -6.34 4.43
C LEU A 101 1.06 -5.89 2.99
N VAL A 102 0.17 -4.91 2.81
CA VAL A 102 -0.12 -4.30 1.51
C VAL A 102 0.40 -2.87 1.51
N ASN A 103 1.55 -2.65 0.88
CA ASN A 103 2.14 -1.34 0.59
C ASN A 103 1.40 -0.73 -0.60
N ASN A 104 0.22 -0.12 -0.34
CA ASN A 104 -0.69 0.35 -1.37
C ASN A 104 -0.68 1.88 -1.52
N ALA A 105 -0.50 2.64 -0.45
CA ALA A 105 -0.54 4.08 -0.51
C ALA A 105 0.41 4.66 -1.56
N GLY A 106 0.04 5.79 -2.13
CA GLY A 106 0.87 6.47 -3.10
C GLY A 106 0.26 7.81 -3.48
N LEU A 107 1.06 8.62 -4.14
CA LEU A 107 0.66 9.90 -4.69
C LEU A 107 1.39 10.18 -6.00
N ILE A 108 0.83 11.09 -6.78
CA ILE A 108 1.44 11.66 -7.97
C ILE A 108 1.26 13.16 -7.94
N LEU A 109 2.34 13.92 -8.21
CA LEU A 109 2.38 15.37 -8.11
C LEU A 109 2.84 16.00 -9.41
N ASP A 110 2.26 17.15 -9.77
CA ASP A 110 2.68 17.95 -10.93
C ASP A 110 3.88 18.88 -10.61
N ARG A 111 4.14 19.12 -9.34
CA ARG A 111 5.24 19.96 -8.84
C ARG A 111 6.07 19.23 -7.80
N ARG A 112 7.33 19.63 -7.67
CA ARG A 112 8.22 19.09 -6.67
C ARG A 112 7.81 19.56 -5.28
N GLU A 113 7.55 18.62 -4.40
CA GLU A 113 7.35 18.82 -2.97
C GLU A 113 8.33 17.93 -2.20
N THR A 114 8.48 18.14 -0.91
CA THR A 114 9.40 17.36 -0.06
C THR A 114 8.69 16.82 1.16
N THR A 115 9.17 15.67 1.64
CA THR A 115 8.78 15.10 2.93
C THR A 115 9.36 15.92 4.09
N ALA A 116 8.97 15.60 5.31
CA ALA A 116 9.53 16.24 6.52
C ALA A 116 11.06 16.06 6.61
N GLU A 117 11.58 14.97 6.09
CA GLU A 117 13.02 14.67 6.05
C GLU A 117 13.74 15.23 4.83
N GLY A 118 13.05 16.01 3.96
CA GLY A 118 13.62 16.64 2.78
C GLY A 118 13.72 15.78 1.52
N PHE A 119 13.20 14.56 1.52
CA PHE A 119 13.13 13.72 0.32
C PHE A 119 12.09 14.26 -0.67
N GLU A 120 12.30 14.00 -1.97
CA GLU A 120 11.25 14.27 -2.96
C GLU A 120 9.99 13.47 -2.59
N ALA A 121 8.83 14.13 -2.61
CA ALA A 121 7.63 13.61 -1.96
C ALA A 121 7.10 12.31 -2.57
N MET A 122 7.15 12.14 -3.90
CA MET A 122 6.71 10.89 -4.53
C MET A 122 7.68 9.75 -4.23
N PHE A 123 8.99 9.99 -4.32
CA PHE A 123 9.99 8.98 -3.96
C PHE A 123 9.93 8.66 -2.46
N GLY A 124 9.76 9.70 -1.63
CA GLY A 124 9.62 9.57 -0.18
C GLY A 124 8.42 8.73 0.23
N VAL A 125 7.22 9.09 -0.23
CA VAL A 125 5.96 8.44 0.15
C VAL A 125 5.78 7.08 -0.54
N ASN A 126 5.95 7.04 -1.88
CA ASN A 126 5.65 5.83 -2.65
C ASN A 126 6.66 4.71 -2.38
N HIS A 127 7.92 5.07 -2.06
CA HIS A 127 9.00 4.11 -1.91
C HIS A 127 9.64 4.12 -0.51
N LEU A 128 10.34 5.19 -0.10
CA LEU A 128 11.13 5.20 1.13
C LEU A 128 10.28 4.97 2.39
N GLY A 129 9.08 5.56 2.45
CA GLY A 129 8.16 5.36 3.56
C GLY A 129 7.70 3.90 3.68
N HIS A 130 7.40 3.26 2.57
CA HIS A 130 7.05 1.83 2.55
C HIS A 130 8.25 0.93 2.83
N PHE A 131 9.44 1.33 2.36
CA PHE A 131 10.69 0.62 2.68
C PHE A 131 10.91 0.59 4.19
N LEU A 132 10.89 1.77 4.85
CA LEU A 132 11.04 1.88 6.30
C LEU A 132 9.95 1.11 7.05
N LEU A 133 8.70 1.26 6.63
CA LEU A 133 7.57 0.55 7.25
C LEU A 133 7.75 -0.96 7.18
N THR A 134 8.11 -1.46 5.99
CA THR A 134 8.32 -2.90 5.77
C THR A 134 9.47 -3.42 6.64
N ASP A 135 10.58 -2.69 6.70
CA ASP A 135 11.73 -3.05 7.52
C ASP A 135 11.37 -3.16 9.00
N LEU A 136 10.64 -2.18 9.53
CA LEU A 136 10.17 -2.17 10.92
C LEU A 136 9.21 -3.32 11.26
N LEU A 137 8.34 -3.70 10.33
CA LEU A 137 7.35 -4.78 10.53
C LEU A 137 7.89 -6.17 10.17
N LEU A 138 9.03 -6.25 9.46
CA LEU A 138 9.57 -7.50 8.91
C LEU A 138 9.81 -8.60 9.94
N PRO A 139 10.34 -8.33 11.14
CA PRO A 139 10.49 -9.36 12.16
C PRO A 139 9.16 -10.07 12.46
N ARG A 140 8.09 -9.30 12.73
CA ARG A 140 6.76 -9.83 13.02
C ARG A 140 6.16 -10.56 11.82
N ILE A 141 6.38 -10.08 10.58
CA ILE A 141 5.93 -10.75 9.35
C ILE A 141 6.62 -12.12 9.21
N ARG A 142 7.91 -12.21 9.50
CA ARG A 142 8.66 -13.48 9.46
C ARG A 142 8.17 -14.48 10.51
N GLU A 143 7.92 -14.02 11.72
CA GLU A 143 7.32 -14.82 12.80
C GLU A 143 5.91 -15.32 12.44
N SER A 144 5.21 -14.60 11.58
CA SER A 144 3.84 -14.92 11.13
C SER A 144 3.80 -15.85 9.93
N ALA A 145 4.94 -16.34 9.44
CA ALA A 145 4.98 -17.21 8.24
C ALA A 145 3.98 -18.39 8.37
N PRO A 146 3.31 -18.80 7.27
CA PRO A 146 3.44 -18.26 5.92
C PRO A 146 2.76 -16.89 5.78
N ALA A 147 3.51 -15.88 5.31
CA ALA A 147 3.07 -14.50 5.20
C ALA A 147 3.34 -13.90 3.81
N ARG A 148 2.73 -12.74 3.52
CA ARG A 148 2.85 -12.08 2.22
C ARG A 148 3.09 -10.59 2.36
N ILE A 149 3.96 -10.05 1.50
CA ILE A 149 4.15 -8.61 1.30
C ILE A 149 3.73 -8.31 -0.14
N VAL A 150 2.78 -7.40 -0.31
CA VAL A 150 2.28 -6.94 -1.61
C VAL A 150 2.67 -5.48 -1.79
N VAL A 151 3.42 -5.18 -2.83
CA VAL A 151 3.87 -3.83 -3.15
C VAL A 151 3.10 -3.32 -4.37
N VAL A 152 2.27 -2.30 -4.20
CA VAL A 152 1.53 -1.71 -5.33
C VAL A 152 2.47 -0.83 -6.14
N ALA A 153 2.86 -1.36 -7.30
CA ALA A 153 3.64 -0.70 -8.33
C ALA A 153 2.71 -0.05 -9.40
N SER A 154 3.21 0.15 -10.59
CA SER A 154 2.46 0.63 -11.76
C SER A 154 3.23 0.23 -13.03
N ASP A 155 2.54 0.05 -14.15
CA ASP A 155 3.15 -0.06 -15.49
C ASP A 155 3.93 1.21 -15.88
N ALA A 156 3.65 2.34 -15.23
CA ALA A 156 4.46 3.54 -15.37
C ALA A 156 5.97 3.29 -15.17
N HIS A 157 6.37 2.25 -14.41
CA HIS A 157 7.78 1.91 -14.21
C HIS A 157 8.51 1.61 -15.54
N TYR A 158 7.82 1.13 -16.58
CA TYR A 158 8.41 0.91 -17.91
C TYR A 158 8.89 2.19 -18.60
N ARG A 159 8.43 3.37 -18.16
CA ARG A 159 8.90 4.66 -18.69
C ARG A 159 10.25 5.08 -18.12
N ALA A 160 10.65 4.54 -16.98
CA ALA A 160 11.96 4.78 -16.40
C ALA A 160 13.04 3.91 -17.09
N LYS A 161 13.17 4.04 -18.43
CA LYS A 161 14.02 3.20 -19.27
C LYS A 161 15.50 3.27 -18.91
N ASP A 162 15.94 4.45 -18.47
CA ASP A 162 17.33 4.70 -18.05
C ASP A 162 17.59 4.32 -16.59
N GLY A 163 16.59 3.71 -15.92
CA GLY A 163 16.68 3.33 -14.51
C GLY A 163 16.49 4.52 -13.55
N LEU A 164 17.08 4.37 -12.36
CA LEU A 164 17.13 5.42 -11.36
C LEU A 164 18.36 6.31 -11.60
N ASP A 165 18.15 7.61 -11.54
CA ASP A 165 19.24 8.58 -11.59
C ASP A 165 19.89 8.66 -10.19
N TRP A 166 20.96 7.91 -10.00
CA TRP A 166 21.65 7.82 -8.72
C TRP A 166 22.31 9.14 -8.28
N ASP A 167 22.64 10.02 -9.23
CA ASP A 167 23.23 11.34 -8.97
C ASP A 167 22.17 12.41 -8.65
N ASP A 168 20.88 12.11 -8.91
CA ASP A 168 19.75 13.01 -8.63
C ASP A 168 18.43 12.23 -8.34
N LEU A 169 18.51 11.29 -7.39
CA LEU A 169 17.32 10.52 -6.95
C LEU A 169 16.17 11.41 -6.48
N MET A 170 16.50 12.57 -5.93
CA MET A 170 15.54 13.53 -5.39
C MET A 170 15.04 14.55 -6.42
N SER A 171 15.41 14.36 -7.70
CA SER A 171 14.97 15.21 -8.81
C SER A 171 15.12 16.72 -8.53
N THR A 172 16.27 17.10 -7.99
CA THR A 172 16.58 18.47 -7.60
C THR A 172 16.97 19.32 -8.79
N ARG A 173 17.63 18.73 -9.80
CA ARG A 173 18.08 19.42 -11.03
C ARG A 173 16.96 19.55 -12.06
N ARG A 174 16.10 18.53 -12.16
CA ARG A 174 14.99 18.53 -13.11
C ARG A 174 13.83 17.72 -12.57
N PHE A 175 12.66 18.34 -12.49
CA PHE A 175 11.43 17.69 -12.08
C PHE A 175 10.43 17.59 -13.25
N ARG A 176 9.96 16.37 -13.52
CA ARG A 176 8.83 16.08 -14.37
C ARG A 176 7.97 15.06 -13.62
N GLY A 177 6.80 15.45 -13.16
CA GLY A 177 5.99 14.67 -12.22
C GLY A 177 5.78 13.21 -12.63
N PHE A 178 5.41 12.95 -13.90
CA PHE A 178 5.21 11.58 -14.35
C PHE A 178 6.50 10.75 -14.44
N ASP A 179 7.64 11.38 -14.78
CA ASP A 179 8.94 10.68 -14.82
C ASP A 179 9.40 10.33 -13.40
N VAL A 180 9.22 11.26 -12.44
CA VAL A 180 9.54 11.02 -11.02
C VAL A 180 8.63 9.94 -10.43
N TYR A 181 7.33 10.00 -10.72
CA TYR A 181 6.40 8.94 -10.38
C TYR A 181 6.84 7.58 -10.93
N SER A 182 7.20 7.53 -12.22
CA SER A 182 7.67 6.31 -12.89
C SER A 182 8.91 5.73 -12.21
N LYS A 183 9.88 6.58 -11.84
CA LYS A 183 11.06 6.17 -11.07
C LYS A 183 10.69 5.64 -9.68
N SER A 184 9.75 6.26 -8.97
CA SER A 184 9.28 5.75 -7.67
C SER A 184 8.63 4.37 -7.78
N LYS A 185 7.92 4.10 -8.88
CA LYS A 185 7.29 2.80 -9.15
C LYS A 185 8.31 1.75 -9.63
N LEU A 186 9.36 2.16 -10.34
CA LEU A 186 10.50 1.28 -10.63
C LEU A 186 11.22 0.87 -9.33
N ALA A 187 11.47 1.82 -8.42
CA ALA A 187 12.07 1.51 -7.12
C ALA A 187 11.23 0.49 -6.32
N ASN A 188 9.91 0.58 -6.40
CA ASN A 188 9.00 -0.40 -5.77
C ASN A 188 9.15 -1.81 -6.37
N VAL A 189 9.29 -1.92 -7.69
CA VAL A 189 9.53 -3.22 -8.36
C VAL A 189 10.89 -3.79 -7.94
N MET A 190 11.95 -2.95 -7.94
CA MET A 190 13.28 -3.36 -7.51
C MET A 190 13.31 -3.81 -6.05
N PHE A 191 12.65 -3.05 -5.17
CA PHE A 191 12.48 -3.39 -3.75
C PHE A 191 11.79 -4.73 -3.56
N ALA A 192 10.65 -4.94 -4.22
CA ALA A 192 9.91 -6.20 -4.09
C ALA A 192 10.75 -7.41 -4.55
N ARG A 193 11.48 -7.26 -5.67
CA ARG A 193 12.35 -8.30 -6.19
C ARG A 193 13.49 -8.63 -5.25
N GLU A 194 14.20 -7.62 -4.75
CA GLU A 194 15.34 -7.83 -3.84
C GLU A 194 14.87 -8.38 -2.50
N LEU A 195 13.77 -7.89 -1.96
CA LEU A 195 13.21 -8.39 -0.72
C LEU A 195 12.73 -9.85 -0.85
N ALA A 196 12.13 -10.23 -1.99
CA ALA A 196 11.76 -11.61 -2.26
C ALA A 196 12.98 -12.53 -2.24
N ARG A 197 14.07 -12.11 -2.88
CA ARG A 197 15.35 -12.86 -2.88
C ARG A 197 15.92 -13.04 -1.47
N ARG A 198 15.87 -11.98 -0.65
CA ARG A 198 16.36 -12.03 0.76
C ARG A 198 15.51 -12.89 1.67
N LEU A 199 14.25 -13.08 1.33
CA LEU A 199 13.28 -13.85 2.12
C LEU A 199 13.07 -15.27 1.60
N GLU A 200 13.87 -15.71 0.62
CA GLU A 200 13.80 -17.07 0.11
C GLU A 200 13.98 -18.09 1.24
N GLY A 201 13.13 -19.12 1.26
CA GLY A 201 13.13 -20.17 2.30
C GLY A 201 12.50 -19.77 3.65
N THR A 202 12.12 -18.50 3.86
CA THR A 202 11.53 -18.05 5.16
C THR A 202 10.01 -18.28 5.27
N GLY A 203 9.35 -18.68 4.20
CA GLY A 203 7.89 -18.78 4.15
C GLY A 203 7.18 -17.43 3.94
N VAL A 204 7.93 -16.33 3.73
CA VAL A 204 7.39 -15.01 3.37
C VAL A 204 7.54 -14.78 1.87
N THR A 205 6.46 -14.49 1.18
CA THR A 205 6.49 -14.14 -0.25
C THR A 205 6.33 -12.63 -0.45
N VAL A 206 7.03 -12.08 -1.44
CA VAL A 206 6.95 -10.66 -1.81
C VAL A 206 6.61 -10.55 -3.29
N ASN A 207 5.58 -9.76 -3.61
CA ASN A 207 5.14 -9.54 -4.99
C ASN A 207 4.88 -8.06 -5.25
N ALA A 208 5.34 -7.56 -6.40
CA ALA A 208 4.91 -6.30 -6.96
C ALA A 208 3.66 -6.52 -7.81
N VAL A 209 2.66 -5.66 -7.65
CA VAL A 209 1.38 -5.73 -8.36
C VAL A 209 1.12 -4.44 -9.10
N HIS A 210 0.79 -4.54 -10.38
CA HIS A 210 0.26 -3.45 -11.17
C HIS A 210 -1.27 -3.60 -11.28
N PRO A 211 -2.06 -2.64 -10.75
CA PRO A 211 -3.52 -2.80 -10.67
C PRO A 211 -4.28 -2.45 -11.97
N GLY A 212 -3.58 -2.07 -13.04
CA GLY A 212 -4.21 -1.51 -14.24
C GLY A 212 -4.53 -0.01 -14.07
N VAL A 213 -5.20 0.55 -15.08
CA VAL A 213 -5.78 1.90 -14.98
C VAL A 213 -7.10 1.78 -14.24
N VAL A 214 -7.13 2.23 -13.00
CA VAL A 214 -8.33 2.19 -12.15
C VAL A 214 -8.83 3.61 -11.94
N ALA A 215 -10.13 3.83 -12.20
CA ALA A 215 -10.79 5.09 -11.89
C ALA A 215 -10.87 5.24 -10.36
N THR A 216 -9.92 5.96 -9.79
CA THR A 216 -9.83 6.24 -8.35
C THR A 216 -9.55 7.73 -8.12
N GLU A 217 -9.73 8.20 -6.90
CA GLU A 217 -9.33 9.57 -6.50
C GLU A 217 -7.81 9.75 -6.38
N PHE A 218 -7.00 8.83 -6.93
CA PHE A 218 -5.54 8.77 -6.81
C PHE A 218 -4.83 10.03 -7.33
N ALA A 219 -5.35 10.66 -8.38
CA ALA A 219 -4.92 11.97 -8.89
C ALA A 219 -6.00 13.02 -8.58
N GLY A 220 -6.48 13.05 -7.34
CA GLY A 220 -7.59 13.87 -6.91
C GLY A 220 -7.34 15.38 -7.09
N LYS A 221 -8.40 16.18 -6.87
CA LYS A 221 -8.40 17.64 -7.12
C LYS A 221 -7.28 18.40 -6.38
N ASP A 222 -6.72 17.82 -5.34
CA ASP A 222 -5.70 18.43 -4.50
C ASP A 222 -4.26 18.01 -4.86
N ASP A 223 -4.07 16.81 -5.44
CA ASP A 223 -2.75 16.20 -5.68
C ASP A 223 -2.20 16.49 -7.08
N ALA A 224 -3.05 16.55 -8.12
CA ALA A 224 -2.62 16.86 -9.48
C ALA A 224 -3.66 17.77 -10.19
N LYS A 225 -3.35 19.06 -10.28
CA LYS A 225 -4.20 20.08 -10.95
C LYS A 225 -3.86 20.29 -12.43
N GLY A 226 -2.74 19.73 -12.90
CA GLY A 226 -2.20 19.89 -14.25
C GLY A 226 -2.58 18.74 -15.21
N PRO A 227 -1.78 18.57 -16.29
CA PRO A 227 -2.00 17.54 -17.32
C PRO A 227 -2.13 16.11 -16.78
N ILE A 228 -1.45 15.81 -15.68
CA ILE A 228 -1.52 14.49 -15.02
C ILE A 228 -2.91 14.26 -14.44
N GLY A 229 -3.49 15.24 -13.75
CA GLY A 229 -4.85 15.14 -13.21
C GLY A 229 -5.93 15.02 -14.28
N TRP A 230 -5.68 15.56 -15.48
CA TRP A 230 -6.58 15.38 -16.63
C TRP A 230 -6.52 13.96 -17.20
N PHE A 231 -5.34 13.33 -17.24
CA PHE A 231 -5.15 11.98 -17.78
C PHE A 231 -5.83 10.90 -16.91
N PHE A 232 -5.97 11.13 -15.59
CA PHE A 232 -6.57 10.18 -14.65
C PHE A 232 -8.05 10.48 -14.33
N ARG A 233 -8.66 11.48 -14.96
CA ARG A 233 -10.10 11.78 -14.90
C ARG A 233 -10.83 11.22 -16.10
#